data_782257f003c6f33a5bf3bb13e7db4e00
#
_entry.id   782257f003c6f33a5bf3bb13e7db4e00
#
_cell.length_a   1.000
_cell.length_b   1.000
_cell.length_c   1.000
_cell.angle_alpha   90.00
_cell.angle_beta   90.00
_cell.angle_gamma   90.00
#
_symmetry.space_group_name_H-M   'P 1'
#
loop_
_entity.id
_entity.type
_entity.pdbx_description
1 polymer ?
#
loop_
_entity_poly.entity_id
_entity_poly.type
_entity_poly.pdbx_seq_one_letter_code
_entity_poly.pdbx_strand_id
1 'polypeptide(L)'
;MLTGGSPTMHAALVNELTHFANERGILITIETEGSHFVTTDYPIGLISLSPKFSNSRPVVGTTTPGGKVVDERFVAQHEKFRLNYDAIEKTLTYHDDYHYKPVWDGTDEGLAEIESFRVKMDIPKDKTFVMPAGDTRETLIEMYPLVFELCAEHGYNMTGRDHIIAYDTRRQV
;
A
#
# COMPACT_ATOMS: atom_id res chain seq x y z
N MET A 1 -4.34 -8.39 11.44
CA MET A 1 -3.84 -7.82 10.18
C MET A 1 -2.56 -8.53 9.77
N LEU A 2 -2.45 -8.93 8.52
CA LEU A 2 -1.23 -9.48 7.92
C LEU A 2 -0.51 -8.35 7.18
N THR A 3 0.71 -8.05 7.59
CA THR A 3 1.51 -6.95 7.06
C THR A 3 3.01 -7.28 7.17
N GLY A 4 3.86 -6.43 6.59
CA GLY A 4 5.30 -6.60 6.59
C GLY A 4 5.79 -7.50 5.45
N GLY A 5 6.79 -7.05 4.69
CA GLY A 5 7.12 -7.66 3.40
C GLY A 5 5.94 -7.59 2.44
N SER A 6 5.68 -8.65 1.70
CA SER A 6 4.48 -8.84 0.89
C SER A 6 3.78 -10.13 1.32
N PRO A 7 2.72 -10.09 2.15
CA PRO A 7 2.03 -11.31 2.60
C PRO A 7 1.54 -12.17 1.45
N THR A 8 1.13 -11.55 0.34
CA THR A 8 0.62 -12.23 -0.85
C THR A 8 1.67 -13.07 -1.60
N MET A 9 2.96 -12.91 -1.31
CA MET A 9 4.01 -13.84 -1.78
C MET A 9 3.93 -15.23 -1.13
N HIS A 10 3.18 -15.37 -0.03
CA HIS A 10 3.09 -16.59 0.77
C HIS A 10 1.67 -17.17 0.73
N ALA A 11 1.14 -17.42 -0.48
CA ALA A 11 -0.26 -17.80 -0.71
C ALA A 11 -0.73 -18.98 0.18
N ALA A 12 0.09 -20.03 0.33
CA ALA A 12 -0.26 -21.16 1.17
C ALA A 12 -0.44 -20.77 2.64
N LEU A 13 0.48 -19.93 3.18
CA LEU A 13 0.37 -19.45 4.55
C LEU A 13 -0.83 -18.51 4.73
N VAL A 14 -1.10 -17.65 3.76
CA VAL A 14 -2.29 -16.78 3.80
C VAL A 14 -3.55 -17.63 3.85
N ASN A 15 -3.65 -18.68 3.02
CA ASN A 15 -4.80 -19.58 3.03
C ASN A 15 -4.97 -20.28 4.39
N GLU A 16 -3.91 -20.86 4.94
CA GLU A 16 -3.96 -21.49 6.28
C GLU A 16 -4.42 -20.51 7.38
N LEU A 17 -3.98 -19.25 7.30
CA LEU A 17 -4.42 -18.22 8.25
C LEU A 17 -5.90 -17.86 8.08
N THR A 18 -6.47 -17.96 6.87
CA THR A 18 -7.92 -17.78 6.69
C THR A 18 -8.72 -18.91 7.31
N HIS A 19 -8.25 -20.16 7.26
CA HIS A 19 -8.86 -21.30 7.99
C HIS A 19 -8.86 -21.04 9.49
N PHE A 20 -7.69 -20.73 10.05
CA PHE A 20 -7.55 -20.41 11.48
C PHE A 20 -8.48 -19.28 11.93
N ALA A 21 -8.58 -18.22 11.13
CA ALA A 21 -9.42 -17.07 11.43
C ALA A 21 -10.91 -17.40 11.36
N ASN A 22 -11.33 -18.14 10.32
CA ASN A 22 -12.71 -18.57 10.14
C ASN A 22 -13.21 -19.42 11.32
N GLU A 23 -12.41 -20.38 11.80
CA GLU A 23 -12.75 -21.22 12.97
C GLU A 23 -12.98 -20.39 14.24
N ARG A 24 -12.45 -19.18 14.33
CA ARG A 24 -12.50 -18.28 15.51
C ARG A 24 -13.36 -17.05 15.33
N GLY A 25 -14.04 -16.92 14.18
CA GLY A 25 -14.82 -15.73 13.86
C GLY A 25 -14.00 -14.46 13.76
N ILE A 26 -12.72 -14.56 13.35
CA ILE A 26 -11.79 -13.42 13.19
C ILE A 26 -11.75 -12.99 11.73
N LEU A 27 -11.91 -11.69 11.47
CA LEU A 27 -11.67 -11.12 10.15
C LEU A 27 -10.19 -10.82 9.93
N ILE A 28 -9.67 -11.20 8.76
CA ILE A 28 -8.30 -10.90 8.35
C ILE A 28 -8.29 -9.66 7.47
N THR A 29 -7.39 -8.72 7.77
CA THR A 29 -6.98 -7.65 6.86
C THR A 29 -5.60 -7.99 6.30
N ILE A 30 -5.42 -7.85 4.98
CA ILE A 30 -4.11 -7.98 4.33
C ILE A 30 -3.66 -6.62 3.82
N GLU A 31 -2.46 -6.16 4.23
CA GLU A 31 -1.77 -5.05 3.57
C GLU A 31 -0.87 -5.60 2.47
N THR A 32 -1.04 -5.10 1.25
CA THR A 32 -0.28 -5.53 0.08
C THR A 32 0.01 -4.37 -0.86
N GLU A 33 1.12 -4.43 -1.55
CA GLU A 33 1.44 -3.54 -2.67
C GLU A 33 0.82 -4.01 -4.01
N GLY A 34 0.21 -5.22 -4.03
CA GLY A 34 -0.46 -5.77 -5.20
C GLY A 34 0.46 -6.53 -6.17
N SER A 35 1.68 -6.90 -5.76
CA SER A 35 2.60 -7.64 -6.66
C SER A 35 2.16 -9.07 -6.96
N HIS A 36 1.37 -9.69 -6.07
CA HIS A 36 0.88 -11.06 -6.20
C HIS A 36 -0.60 -11.15 -5.85
N PHE A 37 -1.34 -11.91 -6.66
CA PHE A 37 -2.72 -12.29 -6.37
C PHE A 37 -2.73 -13.61 -5.58
N VAL A 38 -3.65 -13.72 -4.62
CA VAL A 38 -3.90 -14.94 -3.85
C VAL A 38 -5.38 -15.28 -3.85
N THR A 39 -5.68 -16.57 -3.95
CA THR A 39 -7.03 -17.12 -3.67
C THR A 39 -7.01 -17.77 -2.29
N THR A 40 -8.14 -17.74 -1.60
CA THR A 40 -8.30 -18.31 -0.26
C THR A 40 -9.62 -19.08 -0.16
N ASP A 41 -9.64 -20.11 0.68
CA ASP A 41 -10.84 -20.93 0.90
C ASP A 41 -11.90 -20.18 1.72
N TYR A 42 -11.46 -19.23 2.55
CA TYR A 42 -12.34 -18.35 3.34
C TYR A 42 -12.10 -16.88 3.00
N PRO A 43 -13.15 -16.04 3.11
CA PRO A 43 -13.05 -14.63 2.76
C PRO A 43 -11.98 -13.89 3.56
N ILE A 44 -11.28 -12.99 2.89
CA ILE A 44 -10.46 -11.94 3.51
C ILE A 44 -11.38 -10.76 3.80
N GLY A 45 -11.41 -10.29 5.04
CA GLY A 45 -12.32 -9.22 5.47
C GLY A 45 -11.98 -7.86 4.88
N LEU A 46 -10.69 -7.59 4.56
CA LEU A 46 -10.28 -6.35 3.91
C LEU A 46 -8.91 -6.51 3.23
N ILE A 47 -8.83 -6.07 1.98
CA ILE A 47 -7.58 -5.83 1.27
C ILE A 47 -7.20 -4.35 1.40
N SER A 48 -6.07 -4.07 2.03
CA SER A 48 -5.46 -2.74 2.11
C SER A 48 -4.38 -2.64 1.03
N LEU A 49 -4.77 -2.17 -0.16
CA LEU A 49 -3.91 -2.11 -1.35
C LEU A 49 -3.12 -0.80 -1.38
N SER A 50 -1.80 -0.88 -1.32
CA SER A 50 -0.88 0.27 -1.38
C SER A 50 0.14 0.12 -2.51
N PRO A 51 -0.23 0.36 -3.77
CA PRO A 51 0.67 0.24 -4.91
C PRO A 51 1.88 1.15 -4.76
N LYS A 52 3.00 0.72 -5.34
CA LYS A 52 4.26 1.48 -5.30
C LYS A 52 4.36 2.37 -6.53
N PHE A 53 4.15 3.67 -6.35
CA PHE A 53 4.27 4.68 -7.40
C PHE A 53 5.70 5.16 -7.61
N SER A 54 5.89 6.11 -8.54
CA SER A 54 7.21 6.63 -8.92
C SER A 54 7.99 7.22 -7.75
N ASN A 55 7.29 7.81 -6.76
CA ASN A 55 7.86 8.34 -5.52
C ASN A 55 8.51 7.26 -4.62
N SER A 56 8.22 5.97 -4.88
CA SER A 56 8.84 4.84 -4.17
C SER A 56 10.12 4.31 -4.84
N ARG A 57 10.54 4.91 -5.96
CA ARG A 57 11.68 4.45 -6.75
C ARG A 57 12.97 4.52 -5.94
N PRO A 58 13.70 3.40 -5.80
CA PRO A 58 14.98 3.40 -5.09
C PRO A 58 16.01 4.27 -5.78
N VAL A 59 16.86 4.93 -5.01
CA VAL A 59 17.95 5.78 -5.52
C VAL A 59 19.25 5.00 -5.52
N VAL A 60 19.94 4.97 -6.67
CA VAL A 60 21.25 4.30 -6.80
C VAL A 60 22.25 4.89 -5.79
N GLY A 61 22.98 4.01 -5.13
CA GLY A 61 23.98 4.39 -4.10
C GLY A 61 23.42 4.48 -2.68
N THR A 62 22.09 4.45 -2.49
CA THR A 62 21.50 4.37 -1.15
C THR A 62 21.54 2.94 -0.61
N THR A 63 21.24 2.79 0.68
CA THR A 63 21.19 1.47 1.34
C THR A 63 19.75 1.14 1.75
N THR A 64 19.28 -0.04 1.37
CA THR A 64 17.98 -0.54 1.81
C THR A 64 17.95 -0.75 3.32
N PRO A 65 16.77 -0.81 3.97
CA PRO A 65 16.66 -1.16 5.39
C PRO A 65 17.31 -2.50 5.77
N GLY A 66 17.44 -3.41 4.80
CA GLY A 66 18.15 -4.70 4.96
C GLY A 66 19.66 -4.63 4.73
N GLY A 67 20.26 -3.43 4.56
CA GLY A 67 21.70 -3.24 4.40
C GLY A 67 22.24 -3.48 2.99
N LYS A 68 21.38 -3.74 1.99
CA LYS A 68 21.81 -3.92 0.60
C LYS A 68 21.97 -2.57 -0.10
N VAL A 69 23.10 -2.35 -0.77
CA VAL A 69 23.32 -1.15 -1.60
C VAL A 69 22.47 -1.26 -2.87
N VAL A 70 21.76 -0.18 -3.17
CA VAL A 70 20.92 -0.05 -4.37
C VAL A 70 21.81 0.21 -5.58
N ASP A 71 21.77 -0.68 -6.55
CA ASP A 71 22.41 -0.55 -7.85
C ASP A 71 21.36 -0.36 -8.98
N GLU A 72 21.81 -0.10 -10.20
CA GLU A 72 20.92 0.07 -11.36
C GLU A 72 20.05 -1.15 -11.64
N ARG A 73 20.57 -2.35 -11.38
CA ARG A 73 19.84 -3.61 -11.55
C ARG A 73 18.69 -3.71 -10.54
N PHE A 74 18.93 -3.28 -9.31
CA PHE A 74 17.89 -3.22 -8.27
C PHE A 74 16.78 -2.26 -8.67
N VAL A 75 17.14 -1.05 -9.16
CA VAL A 75 16.16 -0.06 -9.64
C VAL A 75 15.36 -0.62 -10.81
N ALA A 76 16.00 -1.20 -11.81
CA ALA A 76 15.33 -1.79 -12.96
C ALA A 76 14.35 -2.93 -12.57
N GLN A 77 14.75 -3.76 -11.60
CA GLN A 77 13.89 -4.81 -11.06
C GLN A 77 12.69 -4.22 -10.31
N HIS A 78 12.90 -3.21 -9.47
CA HIS A 78 11.82 -2.51 -8.77
C HIS A 78 10.81 -1.92 -9.77
N GLU A 79 11.27 -1.17 -10.78
CA GLU A 79 10.40 -0.59 -11.80
C GLU A 79 9.59 -1.63 -12.58
N LYS A 80 10.19 -2.78 -12.86
CA LYS A 80 9.52 -3.89 -13.56
C LYS A 80 8.37 -4.48 -12.75
N PHE A 81 8.49 -4.55 -11.43
CA PHE A 81 7.55 -5.29 -10.57
C PHE A 81 6.68 -4.41 -9.68
N ARG A 82 6.95 -3.09 -9.56
CA ARG A 82 6.22 -2.21 -8.64
C ARG A 82 4.71 -2.10 -8.91
N LEU A 83 4.28 -2.27 -10.17
CA LEU A 83 2.88 -2.23 -10.58
C LEU A 83 2.53 -3.47 -11.42
N ASN A 84 2.11 -4.53 -10.77
CA ASN A 84 1.56 -5.71 -11.43
C ASN A 84 0.06 -5.54 -11.63
N TYR A 85 -0.34 -4.86 -12.72
CA TYR A 85 -1.75 -4.57 -13.00
C TYR A 85 -2.63 -5.81 -13.07
N ASP A 86 -2.14 -6.92 -13.64
CA ASP A 86 -2.90 -8.18 -13.70
C ASP A 86 -3.21 -8.76 -12.31
N ALA A 87 -2.21 -8.78 -11.42
CA ALA A 87 -2.41 -9.25 -10.05
C ALA A 87 -3.33 -8.31 -9.25
N ILE A 88 -3.21 -6.99 -9.45
CA ILE A 88 -4.04 -5.99 -8.79
C ILE A 88 -5.50 -6.12 -9.25
N GLU A 89 -5.75 -6.19 -10.56
CA GLU A 89 -7.09 -6.34 -11.13
C GLU A 89 -7.77 -7.62 -10.61
N LYS A 90 -7.06 -8.76 -10.60
CA LYS A 90 -7.55 -10.00 -10.02
C LYS A 90 -7.88 -9.86 -8.53
N THR A 91 -7.02 -9.15 -7.77
CA THR A 91 -7.24 -8.91 -6.34
C THR A 91 -8.50 -8.09 -6.10
N LEU A 92 -8.68 -6.98 -6.82
CA LEU A 92 -9.84 -6.10 -6.68
C LEU A 92 -11.15 -6.74 -7.16
N THR A 93 -11.07 -7.67 -8.11
CA THR A 93 -12.24 -8.40 -8.63
C THR A 93 -12.64 -9.58 -7.74
N TYR A 94 -11.67 -10.25 -7.12
CA TYR A 94 -11.89 -11.45 -6.31
C TYR A 94 -12.32 -11.14 -4.87
N HIS A 95 -11.82 -10.04 -4.28
CA HIS A 95 -12.11 -9.67 -2.90
C HIS A 95 -13.14 -8.53 -2.85
N ASP A 96 -14.24 -8.75 -2.13
CA ASP A 96 -15.38 -7.81 -2.06
C ASP A 96 -15.02 -6.49 -1.39
N ASP A 97 -14.20 -6.55 -0.32
CA ASP A 97 -13.79 -5.38 0.45
C ASP A 97 -12.32 -5.03 0.25
N TYR A 98 -12.10 -3.81 -0.21
CA TYR A 98 -10.76 -3.27 -0.34
C TYR A 98 -10.72 -1.76 -0.10
N HIS A 99 -9.55 -1.28 0.35
CA HIS A 99 -9.16 0.12 0.38
C HIS A 99 -7.95 0.31 -0.56
N TYR A 100 -8.04 1.26 -1.47
CA TYR A 100 -6.91 1.75 -2.23
C TYR A 100 -6.21 2.84 -1.43
N LYS A 101 -4.96 2.60 -1.03
CA LYS A 101 -4.19 3.45 -0.12
C LYS A 101 -2.92 4.00 -0.78
N PRO A 102 -3.03 4.94 -1.72
CA PRO A 102 -1.87 5.59 -2.33
C PRO A 102 -1.16 6.50 -1.34
N VAL A 103 0.18 6.59 -1.47
CA VAL A 103 1.01 7.56 -0.76
C VAL A 103 1.26 8.75 -1.67
N TRP A 104 0.81 9.94 -1.25
CA TRP A 104 1.04 11.19 -1.98
C TRP A 104 2.18 11.99 -1.37
N ASP A 105 3.08 12.47 -2.22
CA ASP A 105 4.29 13.21 -1.86
C ASP A 105 4.16 14.74 -1.95
N GLY A 106 2.95 15.25 -2.15
CA GLY A 106 2.67 16.68 -2.24
C GLY A 106 2.87 17.26 -3.63
N THR A 107 3.21 16.44 -4.65
CA THR A 107 3.46 16.92 -6.01
C THR A 107 2.26 16.69 -6.93
N ASP A 108 2.14 17.54 -7.97
CA ASP A 108 1.11 17.39 -9.00
C ASP A 108 1.34 16.11 -9.83
N GLU A 109 2.58 15.74 -10.07
CA GLU A 109 2.96 14.51 -10.77
C GLU A 109 2.54 13.28 -9.98
N GLY A 110 2.76 13.27 -8.66
CA GLY A 110 2.32 12.19 -7.77
C GLY A 110 0.81 12.06 -7.74
N LEU A 111 0.08 13.17 -7.72
CA LEU A 111 -1.38 13.16 -7.80
C LEU A 111 -1.87 12.64 -9.13
N ALA A 112 -1.28 13.07 -10.25
CA ALA A 112 -1.64 12.60 -11.58
C ALA A 112 -1.43 11.07 -11.73
N GLU A 113 -0.36 10.50 -11.15
CA GLU A 113 -0.11 9.06 -11.13
C GLU A 113 -1.18 8.32 -10.32
N ILE A 114 -1.55 8.82 -9.14
CA ILE A 114 -2.61 8.27 -8.27
C ILE A 114 -3.95 8.24 -9.00
N GLU A 115 -4.33 9.35 -9.65
CA GLU A 115 -5.58 9.48 -10.42
C GLU A 115 -5.61 8.56 -11.64
N SER A 116 -4.53 8.55 -12.41
CA SER A 116 -4.41 7.68 -13.59
C SER A 116 -4.55 6.21 -13.22
N PHE A 117 -3.92 5.79 -12.12
CA PHE A 117 -4.05 4.43 -11.60
C PHE A 117 -5.49 4.14 -11.15
N ARG A 118 -6.09 5.03 -10.37
CA ARG A 118 -7.47 4.89 -9.88
C ARG A 118 -8.47 4.70 -11.02
N VAL A 119 -8.39 5.57 -12.05
CA VAL A 119 -9.25 5.50 -13.24
C VAL A 119 -9.02 4.23 -14.03
N LYS A 120 -7.75 3.85 -14.25
CA LYS A 120 -7.39 2.63 -14.99
C LYS A 120 -7.91 1.37 -14.33
N MET A 121 -7.92 1.32 -12.99
CA MET A 121 -8.36 0.17 -12.20
C MET A 121 -9.83 0.26 -11.79
N ASP A 122 -10.57 1.24 -12.29
CA ASP A 122 -11.99 1.52 -11.97
C ASP A 122 -12.28 1.57 -10.46
N ILE A 123 -11.38 2.19 -9.70
CA ILE A 123 -11.51 2.28 -8.25
C ILE A 123 -12.41 3.47 -7.87
N PRO A 124 -13.49 3.27 -7.10
CA PRO A 124 -14.35 4.35 -6.61
C PRO A 124 -13.60 5.31 -5.68
N LYS A 125 -14.05 6.58 -5.65
CA LYS A 125 -13.45 7.60 -4.78
C LYS A 125 -13.61 7.29 -3.29
N ASP A 126 -14.73 6.73 -2.89
CA ASP A 126 -15.03 6.32 -1.51
C ASP A 126 -14.19 5.13 -1.02
N LYS A 127 -13.58 4.36 -1.94
CA LYS A 127 -12.59 3.34 -1.62
C LYS A 127 -11.13 3.85 -1.70
N THR A 128 -10.92 5.14 -1.98
CA THR A 128 -9.59 5.77 -2.08
C THR A 128 -9.24 6.48 -0.77
N PHE A 129 -8.13 6.08 -0.16
CA PHE A 129 -7.64 6.56 1.14
C PHE A 129 -6.22 7.10 0.98
N VAL A 130 -6.06 8.38 0.73
CA VAL A 130 -4.74 8.99 0.50
C VAL A 130 -3.96 9.07 1.79
N MET A 131 -2.69 8.66 1.74
CA MET A 131 -1.73 8.76 2.85
C MET A 131 -0.68 9.83 2.57
N PRO A 132 -0.24 10.59 3.59
CA PRO A 132 0.92 11.47 3.47
C PRO A 132 2.21 10.66 3.26
N ALA A 133 3.08 11.11 2.36
CA ALA A 133 4.46 10.65 2.31
C ALA A 133 5.24 11.22 3.50
N GLY A 134 6.16 10.42 4.04
CA GLY A 134 7.02 10.83 5.15
C GLY A 134 7.47 9.62 5.98
N ASP A 135 8.67 9.66 6.49
CA ASP A 135 9.28 8.62 7.32
C ASP A 135 9.63 9.11 8.74
N THR A 136 9.35 10.39 9.02
CA THR A 136 9.48 11.02 10.33
C THR A 136 8.16 11.67 10.75
N ARG A 137 7.99 11.86 12.05
CA ARG A 137 6.84 12.58 12.63
C ARG A 137 6.75 14.01 12.09
N GLU A 138 7.88 14.72 12.01
CA GLU A 138 7.95 16.10 11.53
C GLU A 138 7.42 16.21 10.10
N THR A 139 7.95 15.39 9.17
CA THR A 139 7.50 15.37 7.77
C THR A 139 6.00 15.06 7.65
N LEU A 140 5.51 14.13 8.46
CA LEU A 140 4.08 13.80 8.42
C LEU A 140 3.21 14.95 8.91
N ILE A 141 3.59 15.65 10.00
CA ILE A 141 2.84 16.79 10.52
C ILE A 141 2.73 17.90 9.46
N GLU A 142 3.78 18.16 8.70
CA GLU A 142 3.77 19.12 7.60
C GLU A 142 2.86 18.69 6.44
N MET A 143 2.82 17.39 6.14
CA MET A 143 2.03 16.84 5.03
C MET A 143 0.54 16.68 5.35
N TYR A 144 0.16 16.54 6.62
CA TYR A 144 -1.24 16.27 6.99
C TYR A 144 -2.23 17.32 6.49
N PRO A 145 -1.98 18.65 6.66
CA PRO A 145 -2.90 19.67 6.13
C PRO A 145 -3.08 19.56 4.62
N LEU A 146 -2.00 19.34 3.88
CA LEU A 146 -2.03 19.23 2.42
C LEU A 146 -2.86 18.03 1.95
N VAL A 147 -2.66 16.85 2.57
CA VAL A 147 -3.44 15.64 2.25
C VAL A 147 -4.90 15.83 2.64
N PHE A 148 -5.20 16.50 3.75
CA PHE A 148 -6.57 16.78 4.17
C PHE A 148 -7.29 17.67 3.15
N GLU A 149 -6.66 18.76 2.71
CA GLU A 149 -7.20 19.68 1.70
C GLU A 149 -7.41 18.95 0.36
N LEU A 150 -6.43 18.19 -0.09
CA LEU A 150 -6.53 17.35 -1.30
C LEU A 150 -7.73 16.39 -1.22
N CYS A 151 -7.88 15.68 -0.11
CA CYS A 151 -8.97 14.72 0.07
C CYS A 151 -10.34 15.42 0.05
N ALA A 152 -10.45 16.58 0.67
CA ALA A 152 -11.67 17.39 0.68
C ALA A 152 -12.03 17.88 -0.74
N GLU A 153 -11.06 18.33 -1.51
CA GLU A 153 -11.25 18.80 -2.89
C GLU A 153 -11.66 17.68 -3.85
N HIS A 154 -10.98 16.53 -3.76
CA HIS A 154 -11.17 15.43 -4.70
C HIS A 154 -12.27 14.43 -4.29
N GLY A 155 -12.80 14.53 -3.07
CA GLY A 155 -13.79 13.60 -2.52
C GLY A 155 -13.19 12.24 -2.19
N TYR A 156 -11.95 12.23 -1.65
CA TYR A 156 -11.26 11.05 -1.14
C TYR A 156 -11.35 10.96 0.36
N ASN A 157 -11.02 9.78 0.90
CA ASN A 157 -10.76 9.61 2.31
C ASN A 157 -9.26 9.88 2.60
N MET A 158 -8.98 10.30 3.82
CA MET A 158 -7.62 10.41 4.32
C MET A 158 -7.32 9.26 5.28
N THR A 159 -6.11 8.72 5.24
CA THR A 159 -5.61 7.81 6.27
C THR A 159 -4.21 8.22 6.72
N GLY A 160 -3.96 8.12 8.03
CA GLY A 160 -2.69 8.50 8.63
C GLY A 160 -1.65 7.38 8.60
N ARG A 161 -0.46 7.73 9.07
CA ARG A 161 0.62 6.80 9.41
C ARG A 161 0.88 6.89 10.91
N ASP A 162 -0.13 6.53 11.70
CA ASP A 162 -0.18 6.77 13.14
C ASP A 162 0.97 6.14 13.91
N HIS A 163 1.51 5.02 13.42
CA HIS A 163 2.71 4.40 14.00
C HIS A 163 3.94 5.32 13.90
N ILE A 164 4.10 6.11 12.83
CA ILE A 164 5.17 7.10 12.71
C ILE A 164 4.88 8.31 13.59
N ILE A 165 3.62 8.77 13.66
CA ILE A 165 3.23 9.84 14.59
C ILE A 165 3.52 9.45 16.04
N ALA A 166 3.23 8.19 16.44
CA ALA A 166 3.42 7.72 17.80
C ALA A 166 4.90 7.45 18.13
N TYR A 167 5.63 6.80 17.22
CA TYR A 167 6.94 6.21 17.52
C TYR A 167 8.10 6.82 16.74
N ASP A 168 7.80 7.75 15.80
CA ASP A 168 8.77 8.41 14.92
C ASP A 168 9.60 7.38 14.11
N THR A 169 10.90 7.47 14.15
CA THR A 169 11.82 6.56 13.43
C THR A 169 12.02 5.20 14.11
N ARG A 170 11.39 4.95 15.26
CA ARG A 170 11.48 3.64 15.93
C ARG A 170 10.85 2.55 15.08
N ARG A 171 11.51 1.39 15.00
CA ARG A 171 11.03 0.20 14.28
C ARG A 171 10.74 -0.93 15.24
N GLN A 172 9.85 -1.85 14.85
CA GLN A 172 9.46 -3.03 15.62
C GLN A 172 8.80 -2.68 16.98
N VAL A 173 7.93 -1.70 16.97
CA VAL A 173 7.13 -1.24 18.12
C VAL A 173 5.69 -1.69 17.99
#